data_e3ffeea0d68029e2fc7b44cde497e536
#
_entry.id   e3ffeea0d68029e2fc7b44cde497e536
#
_cell.length_a   1.000
_cell.length_b   1.000
_cell.length_c   1.000
_cell.angle_alpha   90.00
_cell.angle_beta   90.00
_cell.angle_gamma   90.00
#
_symmetry.space_group_name_H-M   'P 1'
#
loop_
_entity.id
_entity.type
_entity.pdbx_description
1 polymer ?
#
loop_
_entity_poly.entity_id
_entity_poly.type
_entity_poly.pdbx_seq_one_letter_code
_entity_poly.pdbx_strand_id
1 'polypeptide(L)'
;MVNKTKRVVVLSDLQIPYQHNKTVEATLEFIQDYKPDELWCVGDELDAPEPSRWNKGMAGEYAETLQESIDLTHDIMARYRSALGNKPFYIQRSNHTDRIDTYMRKYAPAFMSLKSLEIEELLGYSKLKINYLHKMHELLPGWVMAHGDEGALNRAPGATALNLAKRLGKSVVCGHTHRI
;
A
#
# COMPACT_ATOMS: atom_id res chain seq x y z
N MET A 1 11.01 33.71 0.11
CA MET A 1 10.56 32.54 0.87
C MET A 1 11.56 31.43 0.62
N VAL A 2 12.24 30.92 1.64
CA VAL A 2 13.16 29.78 1.49
C VAL A 2 12.30 28.55 1.18
N ASN A 3 12.41 27.97 0.00
CA ASN A 3 11.80 26.68 -0.32
C ASN A 3 12.38 25.63 0.63
N LYS A 4 11.63 25.29 1.68
CA LYS A 4 12.03 24.22 2.60
C LYS A 4 11.99 22.90 1.84
N THR A 5 13.11 22.24 1.68
CA THR A 5 13.20 20.91 1.10
C THR A 5 12.39 19.94 1.94
N LYS A 6 11.45 19.21 1.34
CA LYS A 6 10.64 18.19 1.99
C LYS A 6 11.28 16.83 1.79
N ARG A 7 11.48 16.08 2.86
CA ARG A 7 12.04 14.73 2.86
C ARG A 7 10.89 13.72 2.93
N VAL A 8 10.80 12.86 1.97
CA VAL A 8 9.79 11.81 1.89
C VAL A 8 10.48 10.46 1.81
N VAL A 9 10.04 9.52 2.62
CA VAL A 9 10.39 8.10 2.47
C VAL A 9 9.24 7.39 1.78
N VAL A 10 9.56 6.57 0.79
CA VAL A 10 8.58 5.79 0.03
C VAL A 10 8.80 4.32 0.32
N LEU A 11 7.73 3.64 0.72
CA LEU A 11 7.64 2.18 0.87
C LEU A 11 6.81 1.61 -0.27
N SER A 12 7.05 0.36 -0.61
CA SER A 12 6.32 -0.35 -1.66
C SER A 12 6.31 -1.85 -1.39
N ASP A 13 5.20 -2.49 -1.74
CA ASP A 13 5.10 -3.94 -1.96
C ASP A 13 5.65 -4.77 -0.79
N LEU A 14 5.21 -4.47 0.44
CA LEU A 14 5.60 -5.24 1.64
C LEU A 14 5.05 -6.67 1.58
N GLN A 15 3.90 -6.87 0.93
CA GLN A 15 3.27 -8.17 0.67
C GLN A 15 3.09 -9.00 1.96
N ILE A 16 2.58 -8.37 3.02
CA ILE A 16 2.35 -9.06 4.29
C ILE A 16 1.27 -10.14 4.10
N PRO A 17 1.48 -11.41 4.48
CA PRO A 17 2.46 -11.90 5.48
C PRO A 17 3.81 -12.37 4.92
N TYR A 18 4.12 -12.11 3.66
CA TYR A 18 5.37 -12.58 3.01
C TYR A 18 6.51 -11.56 3.06
N GLN A 19 6.38 -10.52 3.87
CA GLN A 19 7.38 -9.46 4.01
C GLN A 19 8.76 -10.00 4.41
N HIS A 20 9.82 -9.33 3.94
CA HIS A 20 11.18 -9.63 4.39
C HIS A 20 11.46 -8.89 5.71
N ASN A 21 11.39 -9.58 6.83
CA ASN A 21 11.47 -8.99 8.18
C ASN A 21 12.72 -8.13 8.40
N LYS A 22 13.89 -8.56 7.90
CA LYS A 22 15.12 -7.76 8.03
C LYS A 22 15.03 -6.42 7.32
N THR A 23 14.36 -6.36 6.17
CA THR A 23 14.12 -5.11 5.45
C THR A 23 13.14 -4.22 6.20
N VAL A 24 12.10 -4.80 6.80
CA VAL A 24 11.15 -4.04 7.65
C VAL A 24 11.89 -3.39 8.81
N GLU A 25 12.72 -4.16 9.55
CA GLU A 25 13.52 -3.61 10.67
C GLU A 25 14.46 -2.50 10.21
N ALA A 26 15.26 -2.76 9.17
CA ALA A 26 16.20 -1.75 8.64
C ALA A 26 15.49 -0.48 8.16
N THR A 27 14.28 -0.61 7.59
CA THR A 27 13.50 0.55 7.16
C THR A 27 12.93 1.34 8.33
N LEU A 28 12.52 0.65 9.40
CA LEU A 28 12.08 1.30 10.65
C LEU A 28 13.22 2.09 11.29
N GLU A 29 14.40 1.50 11.42
CA GLU A 29 15.61 2.18 11.93
C GLU A 29 15.95 3.39 11.05
N PHE A 30 15.93 3.21 9.72
CA PHE A 30 16.19 4.31 8.80
C PHE A 30 15.19 5.48 8.98
N ILE A 31 13.90 5.20 9.14
CA ILE A 31 12.88 6.25 9.36
C ILE A 31 13.14 7.00 10.66
N GLN A 32 13.50 6.29 11.73
CA GLN A 32 13.83 6.90 13.03
C GLN A 32 15.04 7.83 12.96
N ASP A 33 16.08 7.43 12.22
CA ASP A 33 17.31 8.20 12.08
C ASP A 33 17.16 9.36 11.09
N TYR A 34 16.60 9.09 9.93
CA TYR A 34 16.41 10.06 8.85
C TYR A 34 15.36 11.13 9.18
N LYS A 35 14.36 10.78 9.98
CA LYS A 35 13.26 11.67 10.42
C LYS A 35 12.59 12.37 9.24
N PRO A 36 12.03 11.63 8.27
CA PRO A 36 11.39 12.23 7.11
C PRO A 36 10.23 13.14 7.50
N ASP A 37 9.83 14.03 6.62
CA ASP A 37 8.66 14.90 6.83
C ASP A 37 7.35 14.17 6.53
N GLU A 38 7.39 13.13 5.68
CA GLU A 38 6.25 12.27 5.34
C GLU A 38 6.72 10.85 5.04
N LEU A 39 5.79 9.90 5.19
CA LEU A 39 5.93 8.51 4.76
C LEU A 39 4.83 8.18 3.74
N TRP A 40 5.22 7.62 2.60
CA TRP A 40 4.32 7.17 1.55
C TRP A 40 4.49 5.66 1.34
N CYS A 41 3.39 4.91 1.44
CA CYS A 41 3.33 3.52 0.99
C CYS A 41 2.55 3.48 -0.32
N VAL A 42 3.18 3.05 -1.40
CA VAL A 42 2.55 3.05 -2.72
C VAL A 42 1.70 1.79 -2.98
N GLY A 43 1.25 1.14 -1.91
CA GLY A 43 0.34 -0.01 -1.93
C GLY A 43 1.03 -1.35 -1.80
N ASP A 44 0.23 -2.40 -1.88
CA ASP A 44 0.61 -3.80 -1.66
C ASP A 44 1.33 -4.03 -0.32
N GLU A 45 0.90 -3.32 0.71
CA GLU A 45 1.32 -3.60 2.09
C GLU A 45 0.77 -4.93 2.58
N LEU A 46 -0.49 -5.25 2.25
CA LEU A 46 -1.16 -6.53 2.49
C LEU A 46 -1.23 -7.33 1.19
N ASP A 47 -0.86 -8.62 1.22
CA ASP A 47 -1.01 -9.50 0.05
C ASP A 47 -2.44 -10.03 -0.12
N ALA A 48 -3.14 -10.37 0.98
CA ALA A 48 -4.46 -10.97 0.99
C ALA A 48 -4.56 -12.16 -0.01
N PRO A 49 -3.84 -13.25 0.22
CA PRO A 49 -3.83 -14.38 -0.71
C PRO A 49 -5.14 -15.16 -0.72
N GLU A 50 -5.87 -15.23 0.40
CA GLU A 50 -7.07 -16.04 0.58
C GLU A 50 -8.21 -15.62 -0.36
N PRO A 51 -8.58 -14.32 -0.48
CA PRO A 51 -9.60 -13.88 -1.42
C PRO A 51 -9.11 -13.79 -2.87
N SER A 52 -7.85 -14.16 -3.15
CA SER A 52 -7.30 -14.12 -4.50
C SER A 52 -8.01 -15.11 -5.43
N ARG A 53 -8.43 -14.62 -6.59
CA ARG A 53 -9.01 -15.48 -7.64
C ARG A 53 -8.08 -16.62 -8.11
N TRP A 54 -6.78 -16.44 -7.94
CA TRP A 54 -5.76 -17.40 -8.35
C TRP A 54 -5.63 -18.58 -7.37
N ASN A 55 -6.01 -18.38 -6.11
CA ASN A 55 -5.95 -19.39 -5.06
C ASN A 55 -7.26 -20.17 -4.91
N LYS A 56 -8.32 -19.77 -5.66
CA LYS A 56 -9.64 -20.39 -5.54
C LYS A 56 -9.60 -21.88 -5.87
N GLY A 57 -10.01 -22.71 -4.90
CA GLY A 57 -9.97 -24.17 -4.99
C GLY A 57 -8.59 -24.77 -4.80
N MET A 58 -7.58 -23.98 -4.45
CA MET A 58 -6.22 -24.44 -4.14
C MET A 58 -5.94 -24.35 -2.64
N ALA A 59 -4.87 -25.02 -2.19
CA ALA A 59 -4.45 -24.99 -0.79
C ALA A 59 -4.21 -23.56 -0.26
N GLY A 60 -3.77 -22.64 -1.10
CA GLY A 60 -3.55 -21.25 -0.74
C GLY A 60 -4.83 -20.46 -0.38
N GLU A 61 -6.02 -20.96 -0.72
CA GLU A 61 -7.29 -20.35 -0.29
C GLU A 61 -7.52 -20.52 1.23
N TYR A 62 -6.85 -21.50 1.84
CA TYR A 62 -7.03 -21.90 3.24
C TYR A 62 -5.70 -22.00 4.02
N ALA A 63 -4.61 -21.52 3.43
CA ALA A 63 -3.27 -21.73 3.99
C ALA A 63 -3.06 -20.94 5.31
N GLU A 64 -3.66 -19.77 5.40
CA GLU A 64 -3.62 -18.88 6.56
C GLU A 64 -5.00 -18.27 6.76
N THR A 65 -5.23 -17.63 7.91
CA THR A 65 -6.47 -16.88 8.07
C THR A 65 -6.24 -15.45 7.57
N LEU A 66 -7.18 -14.90 6.81
CA LEU A 66 -7.15 -13.50 6.39
C LEU A 66 -7.02 -12.56 7.60
N GLN A 67 -7.58 -12.96 8.76
CA GLN A 67 -7.49 -12.18 9.99
C GLN A 67 -6.05 -12.07 10.49
N GLU A 68 -5.27 -13.15 10.45
CA GLU A 68 -3.85 -13.13 10.85
C GLU A 68 -3.03 -12.18 9.97
N SER A 69 -3.28 -12.21 8.66
CA SER A 69 -2.64 -11.29 7.72
C SER A 69 -3.02 -9.83 7.98
N ILE A 70 -4.29 -9.56 8.30
CA ILE A 70 -4.78 -8.23 8.69
C ILE A 70 -4.13 -7.76 9.99
N ASP A 71 -4.10 -8.60 11.02
CA ASP A 71 -3.52 -8.27 12.33
C ASP A 71 -2.03 -7.98 12.19
N LEU A 72 -1.29 -8.80 11.47
CA LEU A 72 0.14 -8.58 11.21
C LEU A 72 0.39 -7.30 10.41
N THR A 73 -0.46 -6.99 9.43
CA THR A 73 -0.38 -5.74 8.68
C THR A 73 -0.61 -4.55 9.60
N HIS A 74 -1.65 -4.61 10.45
CA HIS A 74 -1.92 -3.57 11.44
C HIS A 74 -0.70 -3.34 12.35
N ASP A 75 -0.10 -4.39 12.87
CA ASP A 75 1.05 -4.31 13.79
C ASP A 75 2.28 -3.68 13.10
N ILE A 76 2.59 -4.09 11.89
CA ILE A 76 3.71 -3.52 11.13
C ILE A 76 3.45 -2.04 10.81
N MET A 77 2.22 -1.69 10.39
CA MET A 77 1.85 -0.29 10.11
C MET A 77 1.87 0.57 11.39
N ALA A 78 1.48 0.02 12.54
CA ALA A 78 1.58 0.68 13.84
C ALA A 78 3.04 0.97 14.22
N ARG A 79 3.96 0.07 13.92
CA ARG A 79 5.41 0.27 14.12
C ARG A 79 5.95 1.38 13.21
N TYR A 80 5.57 1.42 11.92
CA TYR A 80 5.92 2.52 11.03
C TYR A 80 5.33 3.85 11.50
N ARG A 81 4.09 3.86 11.97
CA ARG A 81 3.47 5.05 12.57
C ARG A 81 4.26 5.53 13.79
N SER A 82 4.67 4.60 14.66
CA SER A 82 5.48 4.93 15.84
C SER A 82 6.83 5.53 15.45
N ALA A 83 7.53 4.96 14.48
CA ALA A 83 8.81 5.44 13.98
C ALA A 83 8.70 6.84 13.34
N LEU A 84 7.61 7.10 12.61
CA LEU A 84 7.35 8.37 11.94
C LEU A 84 6.88 9.48 12.91
N GLY A 85 6.24 9.11 14.03
CA GLY A 85 5.57 10.03 14.94
C GLY A 85 4.28 10.60 14.34
N ASN A 86 3.97 11.86 14.62
CA ASN A 86 2.71 12.51 14.20
C ASN A 86 2.73 13.10 12.78
N LYS A 87 3.74 12.78 11.98
CA LYS A 87 3.87 13.31 10.61
C LYS A 87 2.92 12.60 9.65
N PRO A 88 2.59 13.20 8.49
CA PRO A 88 1.71 12.58 7.50
C PRO A 88 2.21 11.21 7.04
N PHE A 89 1.28 10.24 7.04
CA PHE A 89 1.50 8.90 6.50
C PHE A 89 0.37 8.60 5.52
N TYR A 90 0.72 8.27 4.30
CA TYR A 90 -0.20 7.97 3.22
C TYR A 90 0.02 6.54 2.73
N ILE A 91 -1.08 5.83 2.48
CA ILE A 91 -1.07 4.52 1.82
C ILE A 91 -1.96 4.60 0.58
N GLN A 92 -1.44 4.22 -0.55
CA GLN A 92 -2.18 4.13 -1.81
C GLN A 92 -2.92 2.80 -1.88
N ARG A 93 -4.18 2.82 -2.31
CA ARG A 93 -4.91 1.60 -2.65
C ARG A 93 -4.13 0.78 -3.69
N SER A 94 -4.28 -0.53 -3.65
CA SER A 94 -3.59 -1.44 -4.54
C SER A 94 -4.49 -2.59 -5.00
N ASN A 95 -4.05 -3.30 -6.02
CA ASN A 95 -4.80 -4.45 -6.52
C ASN A 95 -4.87 -5.61 -5.51
N HIS A 96 -3.94 -5.71 -4.56
CA HIS A 96 -3.97 -6.73 -3.52
C HIS A 96 -4.97 -6.37 -2.41
N THR A 97 -4.99 -5.15 -1.92
CA THR A 97 -6.01 -4.69 -0.97
C THR A 97 -7.41 -4.74 -1.57
N ASP A 98 -7.55 -4.46 -2.87
CA ASP A 98 -8.81 -4.55 -3.60
C ASP A 98 -9.34 -6.01 -3.75
N ARG A 99 -8.54 -7.04 -3.44
CA ARG A 99 -9.00 -8.45 -3.49
C ARG A 99 -10.13 -8.69 -2.51
N ILE A 100 -10.06 -8.10 -1.32
CA ILE A 100 -11.10 -8.22 -0.28
C ILE A 100 -12.42 -7.65 -0.78
N ASP A 101 -12.40 -6.42 -1.27
CA ASP A 101 -13.58 -5.74 -1.84
C ASP A 101 -14.14 -6.49 -3.05
N THR A 102 -13.27 -6.94 -3.93
CA THR A 102 -13.66 -7.69 -5.13
C THR A 102 -14.33 -9.02 -4.78
N TYR A 103 -13.77 -9.73 -3.77
CA TYR A 103 -14.36 -10.97 -3.29
C TYR A 103 -15.73 -10.74 -2.67
N MET A 104 -15.87 -9.75 -1.78
CA MET A 104 -17.15 -9.42 -1.16
C MET A 104 -18.18 -9.01 -2.20
N ARG A 105 -17.83 -8.13 -3.14
CA ARG A 105 -18.71 -7.67 -4.21
C ARG A 105 -19.25 -8.81 -5.05
N LYS A 106 -18.43 -9.82 -5.29
CA LYS A 106 -18.79 -10.97 -6.13
C LYS A 106 -19.59 -12.04 -5.40
N TYR A 107 -19.23 -12.34 -4.15
CA TYR A 107 -19.74 -13.51 -3.45
C TYR A 107 -20.62 -13.19 -2.24
N ALA A 108 -20.51 -12.00 -1.70
CA ALA A 108 -21.22 -11.56 -0.51
C ALA A 108 -21.61 -10.06 -0.59
N PRO A 109 -22.30 -9.59 -1.65
CA PRO A 109 -22.53 -8.17 -1.90
C PRO A 109 -23.30 -7.46 -0.77
N ALA A 110 -24.11 -8.19 0.00
CA ALA A 110 -24.83 -7.63 1.14
C ALA A 110 -23.89 -7.07 2.22
N PHE A 111 -22.69 -7.63 2.36
CA PHE A 111 -21.71 -7.19 3.36
C PHE A 111 -21.01 -5.87 2.97
N MET A 112 -21.06 -5.46 1.70
CA MET A 112 -20.47 -4.20 1.23
C MET A 112 -21.05 -2.94 1.92
N SER A 113 -22.19 -3.05 2.58
CA SER A 113 -22.80 -1.95 3.34
C SER A 113 -22.25 -1.80 4.76
N LEU A 114 -21.42 -2.73 5.22
CA LEU A 114 -20.87 -2.74 6.57
C LEU A 114 -19.58 -1.93 6.62
N LYS A 115 -19.62 -0.78 7.28
CA LYS A 115 -18.44 0.09 7.47
C LYS A 115 -17.27 -0.64 8.11
N SER A 116 -17.51 -1.59 9.00
CA SER A 116 -16.47 -2.39 9.65
C SER A 116 -15.66 -3.26 8.69
N LEU A 117 -16.13 -3.43 7.46
CA LEU A 117 -15.44 -4.17 6.38
C LEU A 117 -14.76 -3.25 5.36
N GLU A 118 -14.83 -1.93 5.54
CA GLU A 118 -14.01 -1.00 4.76
C GLU A 118 -12.53 -1.25 5.09
N ILE A 119 -11.66 -1.16 4.10
CA ILE A 119 -10.24 -1.53 4.23
C ILE A 119 -9.53 -0.73 5.32
N GLU A 120 -9.88 0.56 5.46
CA GLU A 120 -9.32 1.44 6.48
C GLU A 120 -9.69 1.01 7.91
N GLU A 121 -10.88 0.45 8.08
CA GLU A 121 -11.34 -0.05 9.38
C GLU A 121 -10.76 -1.44 9.67
N LEU A 122 -10.72 -2.33 8.65
CA LEU A 122 -10.13 -3.66 8.77
C LEU A 122 -8.65 -3.58 9.18
N LEU A 123 -7.89 -2.69 8.54
CA LEU A 123 -6.46 -2.50 8.81
C LEU A 123 -6.18 -1.48 9.93
N GLY A 124 -7.23 -0.89 10.52
CA GLY A 124 -7.11 0.05 11.64
C GLY A 124 -6.44 1.38 11.28
N TYR A 125 -6.44 1.76 10.01
CA TYR A 125 -5.76 2.98 9.53
C TYR A 125 -6.33 4.26 10.15
N SER A 126 -7.65 4.30 10.37
CA SER A 126 -8.31 5.42 11.06
C SER A 126 -7.70 5.66 12.45
N LYS A 127 -7.49 4.60 13.24
CA LYS A 127 -6.89 4.66 14.57
C LYS A 127 -5.40 5.05 14.53
N LEU A 128 -4.69 4.57 13.54
CA LEU A 128 -3.28 4.87 13.31
C LEU A 128 -3.05 6.24 12.66
N LYS A 129 -4.11 7.01 12.33
CA LYS A 129 -4.04 8.28 11.60
C LYS A 129 -3.24 8.15 10.29
N ILE A 130 -3.49 7.07 9.57
CA ILE A 130 -2.97 6.81 8.23
C ILE A 130 -4.02 7.26 7.23
N ASN A 131 -3.59 8.01 6.22
CA ASN A 131 -4.47 8.49 5.16
C ASN A 131 -4.46 7.46 4.03
N TYR A 132 -5.52 6.67 3.90
CA TYR A 132 -5.67 5.75 2.80
C TYR A 132 -6.22 6.47 1.56
N LEU A 133 -5.58 6.26 0.41
CA LEU A 133 -5.87 6.96 -0.83
C LEU A 133 -6.49 5.98 -1.83
N HIS A 134 -7.78 6.09 -2.06
CA HIS A 134 -8.53 5.23 -3.00
C HIS A 134 -8.20 5.48 -4.47
N LYS A 135 -7.57 6.61 -4.78
CA LYS A 135 -7.20 7.02 -6.15
C LYS A 135 -5.80 7.60 -6.15
N MET A 136 -5.18 7.60 -7.32
CA MET A 136 -3.94 8.35 -7.53
C MET A 136 -4.06 9.76 -6.98
N HIS A 137 -3.05 10.21 -6.25
CA HIS A 137 -3.07 11.49 -5.58
C HIS A 137 -1.80 12.29 -5.83
N GLU A 138 -1.96 13.59 -6.13
CA GLU A 138 -0.83 14.50 -6.24
C GLU A 138 -0.44 14.99 -4.85
N LEU A 139 0.58 14.37 -4.25
CA LEU A 139 1.06 14.73 -2.92
C LEU A 139 2.01 15.92 -2.88
N LEU A 140 2.71 16.15 -3.98
CA LEU A 140 3.59 17.30 -4.20
C LEU A 140 3.29 17.88 -5.58
N PRO A 141 3.47 19.21 -5.79
CA PRO A 141 3.28 19.81 -7.12
C PRO A 141 4.05 19.07 -8.20
N GLY A 142 3.34 18.53 -9.19
CA GLY A 142 3.92 17.77 -10.29
C GLY A 142 4.30 16.31 -9.96
N TRP A 143 4.04 15.80 -8.74
CA TRP A 143 4.34 14.43 -8.32
C TRP A 143 3.08 13.69 -7.90
N VAL A 144 2.79 12.59 -8.56
CA VAL A 144 1.64 11.71 -8.30
C VAL A 144 2.11 10.42 -7.65
N MET A 145 1.45 10.03 -6.57
CA MET A 145 1.53 8.70 -6.00
C MET A 145 0.47 7.82 -6.66
N ALA A 146 0.90 6.65 -7.14
CA ALA A 146 0.08 5.62 -7.73
C ALA A 146 0.58 4.25 -7.24
N HIS A 147 -0.26 3.22 -7.27
CA HIS A 147 0.26 1.88 -7.02
C HIS A 147 1.04 1.37 -8.24
N GLY A 148 0.50 1.49 -9.43
CA GLY A 148 1.10 1.03 -10.68
C GLY A 148 0.18 0.13 -11.51
N ASP A 149 -0.82 -0.48 -10.89
CA ASP A 149 -1.86 -1.27 -11.57
C ASP A 149 -2.83 -0.40 -12.40
N GLU A 150 -2.82 0.91 -12.18
CA GLU A 150 -3.54 1.88 -13.01
C GLU A 150 -2.91 2.04 -14.41
N GLY A 151 -1.71 1.52 -14.60
CA GLY A 151 -0.98 1.47 -15.88
C GLY A 151 -1.03 0.08 -16.51
N ALA A 152 -0.73 0.02 -17.81
CA ALA A 152 -0.48 -1.26 -18.46
C ALA A 152 0.84 -1.85 -17.95
N LEU A 153 0.83 -3.11 -17.51
CA LEU A 153 2.04 -3.84 -17.18
C LEU A 153 2.96 -3.91 -18.41
N ASN A 154 4.21 -3.52 -18.22
CA ASN A 154 5.23 -3.61 -19.26
C ASN A 154 6.37 -4.53 -18.80
N ARG A 155 6.97 -5.27 -19.74
CA ARG A 155 8.10 -6.15 -19.43
C ARG A 155 9.39 -5.39 -19.14
N ALA A 156 9.55 -4.20 -19.73
CA ALA A 156 10.73 -3.38 -19.49
C ALA A 156 10.68 -2.72 -18.11
N PRO A 157 11.75 -2.79 -17.30
CA PRO A 157 11.83 -2.12 -16.00
C PRO A 157 11.53 -0.62 -16.15
N GLY A 158 10.78 -0.06 -15.18
CA GLY A 158 10.41 1.36 -15.16
C GLY A 158 9.40 1.81 -16.23
N ALA A 159 9.10 0.99 -17.25
CA ALA A 159 8.23 1.40 -18.35
C ALA A 159 6.79 1.65 -17.89
N THR A 160 6.28 0.96 -16.89
CA THR A 160 4.94 1.21 -16.34
C THR A 160 4.88 2.61 -15.70
N ALA A 161 5.83 2.97 -14.86
CA ALA A 161 5.93 4.30 -14.26
C ALA A 161 6.09 5.39 -15.33
N LEU A 162 6.95 5.17 -16.34
CA LEU A 162 7.17 6.11 -17.44
C LEU A 162 5.88 6.34 -18.25
N ASN A 163 5.14 5.28 -18.54
CA ASN A 163 3.89 5.38 -19.32
C ASN A 163 2.81 6.11 -18.52
N LEU A 164 2.71 5.85 -17.20
CA LEU A 164 1.85 6.62 -16.31
C LEU A 164 2.25 8.10 -16.28
N ALA A 165 3.52 8.39 -16.12
CA ALA A 165 4.04 9.76 -16.10
C ALA A 165 3.72 10.51 -17.40
N LYS A 166 3.92 9.88 -18.56
CA LYS A 166 3.56 10.44 -19.88
C LYS A 166 2.07 10.71 -20.00
N ARG A 167 1.22 9.76 -19.56
CA ARG A 167 -0.23 9.89 -19.59
C ARG A 167 -0.75 11.02 -18.71
N LEU A 168 -0.15 11.20 -17.55
CA LEU A 168 -0.56 12.21 -16.55
C LEU A 168 0.10 13.58 -16.77
N GLY A 169 1.16 13.66 -17.58
CA GLY A 169 1.96 14.88 -17.71
C GLY A 169 2.68 15.28 -16.41
N LYS A 170 2.98 14.32 -15.54
CA LYS A 170 3.54 14.54 -14.18
C LYS A 170 4.56 13.45 -13.87
N SER A 171 5.42 13.71 -12.89
CA SER A 171 6.25 12.66 -12.28
C SER A 171 5.40 11.67 -11.52
N VAL A 172 5.76 10.39 -11.56
CA VAL A 172 5.02 9.32 -10.89
C VAL A 172 5.96 8.52 -10.00
N VAL A 173 5.51 8.23 -8.80
CA VAL A 173 6.10 7.26 -7.89
C VAL A 173 5.14 6.08 -7.79
N CYS A 174 5.58 4.87 -8.13
CA CYS A 174 4.76 3.66 -8.02
C CYS A 174 5.59 2.41 -7.71
N GLY A 175 4.90 1.38 -7.24
CA GLY A 175 5.39 0.02 -7.01
C GLY A 175 4.85 -0.99 -8.01
N HIS A 176 4.26 -2.11 -7.54
CA HIS A 176 3.50 -3.12 -8.27
C HIS A 176 4.31 -4.04 -9.17
N THR A 177 5.28 -3.53 -9.89
CA THR A 177 5.94 -4.31 -10.97
C THR A 177 7.01 -5.26 -10.47
N HIS A 178 7.52 -5.12 -9.25
CA HIS A 178 8.63 -5.87 -8.65
C HIS A 178 9.85 -5.99 -9.58
N ARG A 179 10.13 -4.95 -10.37
CA ARG A 179 11.22 -4.92 -11.36
C ARG A 179 12.14 -3.75 -11.10
N ILE A 180 13.40 -4.05 -11.11
CA ILE A 180 14.51 -3.10 -10.94
C ILE A 180 15.10 -2.80 -12.32
#